data_26814b4c764e6f79a0929e9f62efa572
#
_entry.id   26814b4c764e6f79a0929e9f62efa572
#
_cell.length_a   1.000
_cell.length_b   1.000
_cell.length_c   1.000
_cell.angle_alpha   90.00
_cell.angle_beta   90.00
_cell.angle_gamma   90.00
#
_symmetry.space_group_name_H-M   'P 1'
#
loop_
_entity.id
_entity.type
_entity.pdbx_description
1 polymer ?
#
loop_
_entity_poly.entity_id
_entity_poly.type
_entity_poly.pdbx_seq_one_letter_code
_entity_poly.pdbx_strand_id
1 'polypeptide(L)'
;MIKVQKQKINILEENKKLLKKKVGAVVNFIGIARPKNNSGKIQYIEIEHYPGMTEKKIKEIEIYVTKKWKLNNCIIIHRFGKIKPGENIVYVGTAAQHRNNAFKACEFIIDYLKVKAPFWKIEQQKNKKIFIKSKKKDEKKIKINY
;
A
#
# COMPACT_ATOMS: atom_id res chain seq x y z
N MET A 1 7.84 9.84 1.92
CA MET A 1 6.57 10.60 1.99
C MET A 1 5.41 9.65 2.14
N ILE A 2 4.51 9.92 3.05
CA ILE A 2 3.29 9.11 3.23
C ILE A 2 2.05 9.98 3.05
N LYS A 3 0.97 9.38 2.51
CA LYS A 3 -0.37 10.00 2.43
C LYS A 3 -1.46 8.96 2.66
N VAL A 4 -2.49 9.36 3.38
CA VAL A 4 -3.77 8.63 3.49
C VAL A 4 -4.85 9.58 2.98
N GLN A 5 -5.51 9.23 1.87
CA GLN A 5 -6.37 10.17 1.13
C GLN A 5 -7.57 9.49 0.47
N LYS A 6 -8.63 10.26 0.20
CA LYS A 6 -9.79 9.81 -0.60
C LYS A 6 -9.56 9.91 -2.11
N GLN A 7 -8.80 10.91 -2.52
CA GLN A 7 -8.57 11.23 -3.93
C GLN A 7 -7.84 10.11 -4.66
N LYS A 8 -8.06 10.01 -5.97
CA LYS A 8 -7.29 9.14 -6.85
C LYS A 8 -5.81 9.50 -6.79
N ILE A 9 -4.98 8.47 -6.92
CA ILE A 9 -3.52 8.64 -6.91
C ILE A 9 -3.05 8.91 -8.34
N ASN A 10 -2.33 10.01 -8.53
CA ASN A 10 -1.69 10.31 -9.82
C ASN A 10 -0.34 9.59 -9.90
N ILE A 11 -0.36 8.39 -10.49
CA ILE A 11 0.82 7.51 -10.57
C ILE A 11 2.00 8.17 -11.29
N LEU A 12 1.74 8.92 -12.36
CA LEU A 12 2.81 9.60 -13.12
C LEU A 12 3.52 10.64 -12.28
N GLU A 13 2.79 11.45 -11.54
CA GLU A 13 3.38 12.45 -10.65
C GLU A 13 4.20 11.81 -9.54
N GLU A 14 3.67 10.76 -8.91
CA GLU A 14 4.37 10.10 -7.82
C GLU A 14 5.63 9.39 -8.32
N ASN A 15 5.60 8.77 -9.50
CA ASN A 15 6.79 8.19 -10.13
C ASN A 15 7.90 9.23 -10.40
N LYS A 16 7.54 10.42 -10.88
CA LYS A 16 8.50 11.50 -11.10
C LYS A 16 9.24 11.92 -9.83
N LYS A 17 8.56 11.91 -8.70
CA LYS A 17 9.15 12.25 -7.39
C LYS A 17 10.20 11.24 -6.91
N LEU A 18 10.15 10.00 -7.40
CA LEU A 18 11.15 8.96 -7.08
C LEU A 18 12.46 9.14 -7.85
N LEU A 19 12.41 9.77 -9.01
CA LEU A 19 13.57 9.97 -9.89
C LEU A 19 14.44 11.12 -9.38
N LYS A 20 15.42 10.81 -8.54
CA LYS A 20 16.39 11.75 -7.97
C LYS A 20 17.81 11.35 -8.36
N LYS A 21 18.78 12.25 -8.14
CA LYS A 21 20.21 11.92 -8.32
C LYS A 21 20.60 10.69 -7.50
N LYS A 22 21.50 9.87 -8.02
CA LYS A 22 22.02 8.62 -7.42
C LYS A 22 21.01 7.46 -7.32
N VAL A 23 19.83 7.57 -7.88
CA VAL A 23 18.90 6.45 -7.99
C VAL A 23 19.31 5.55 -9.14
N GLY A 24 19.54 4.28 -8.86
CA GLY A 24 19.84 3.25 -9.87
C GLY A 24 18.67 2.33 -10.16
N ALA A 25 17.67 2.29 -9.27
CA ALA A 25 16.48 1.45 -9.44
C ALA A 25 15.26 2.09 -8.77
N VAL A 26 14.14 2.02 -9.44
CA VAL A 26 12.82 2.39 -8.92
C VAL A 26 11.91 1.18 -9.05
N VAL A 27 11.23 0.82 -7.96
CA VAL A 27 10.19 -0.20 -7.93
C VAL A 27 8.92 0.45 -7.44
N ASN A 28 7.82 0.21 -8.13
CA ASN A 28 6.51 0.61 -7.67
C ASN A 28 5.51 -0.55 -7.68
N PHE A 29 4.58 -0.47 -6.76
CA PHE A 29 3.43 -1.34 -6.67
C PHE A 29 2.17 -0.49 -6.66
N ILE A 30 1.19 -0.92 -7.44
CA ILE A 30 -0.13 -0.29 -7.52
C ILE A 30 -1.16 -1.35 -7.20
N GLY A 31 -1.86 -1.20 -6.09
CA GLY A 31 -3.00 -2.03 -5.75
C GLY A 31 -4.26 -1.50 -6.43
N ILE A 32 -4.99 -2.38 -7.09
CA ILE A 32 -6.20 -2.05 -7.86
C ILE A 32 -7.42 -2.73 -7.25
N ALA A 33 -8.53 -2.01 -7.18
CA ALA A 33 -9.81 -2.57 -6.77
C ALA A 33 -10.31 -3.59 -7.81
N ARG A 34 -10.46 -4.85 -7.40
CA ARG A 34 -10.90 -5.93 -8.27
C ARG A 34 -12.39 -5.82 -8.60
N PRO A 35 -12.82 -6.16 -9.83
CA PRO A 35 -14.23 -6.09 -10.23
C PRO A 35 -15.07 -7.27 -9.71
N LYS A 36 -14.43 -8.36 -9.30
CA LYS A 36 -15.09 -9.57 -8.79
C LYS A 36 -14.20 -10.32 -7.81
N ASN A 37 -14.84 -11.09 -6.95
CA ASN A 37 -14.20 -12.09 -6.10
C ASN A 37 -14.81 -13.49 -6.37
N ASN A 38 -14.46 -14.49 -5.56
CA ASN A 38 -14.97 -15.87 -5.70
C ASN A 38 -16.50 -15.98 -5.51
N SER A 39 -17.14 -14.99 -4.89
CA SER A 39 -18.59 -15.00 -4.60
C SER A 39 -19.42 -14.08 -5.51
N GLY A 40 -18.81 -13.35 -6.45
CA GLY A 40 -19.51 -12.54 -7.43
C GLY A 40 -18.91 -11.18 -7.74
N LYS A 41 -19.69 -10.35 -8.46
CA LYS A 41 -19.30 -8.99 -8.83
C LYS A 41 -19.25 -8.07 -7.63
N ILE A 42 -18.21 -7.25 -7.56
CA ILE A 42 -18.04 -6.19 -6.57
C ILE A 42 -18.52 -4.88 -7.18
N GLN A 43 -19.44 -4.19 -6.50
CA GLN A 43 -19.92 -2.87 -6.92
C GLN A 43 -18.95 -1.76 -6.56
N TYR A 44 -18.42 -1.82 -5.34
CA TYR A 44 -17.36 -0.96 -4.84
C TYR A 44 -16.68 -1.61 -3.62
N ILE A 45 -15.48 -1.12 -3.31
CA ILE A 45 -14.79 -1.43 -2.08
C ILE A 45 -14.86 -0.20 -1.19
N GLU A 46 -15.20 -0.36 0.07
CA GLU A 46 -15.11 0.68 1.07
C GLU A 46 -13.94 0.37 2.00
N ILE A 47 -13.04 1.34 2.13
CA ILE A 47 -11.88 1.22 3.01
C ILE A 47 -12.02 2.23 4.12
N GLU A 48 -12.05 1.73 5.34
CA GLU A 48 -12.02 2.51 6.56
C GLU A 48 -10.63 2.45 7.18
N HIS A 49 -10.27 3.48 7.91
CA HIS A 49 -9.01 3.52 8.64
C HIS A 49 -9.17 4.22 9.99
N TYR A 50 -8.17 4.13 10.82
CA TYR A 50 -8.11 4.81 12.11
C TYR A 50 -7.25 6.09 11.99
N PRO A 51 -7.88 7.28 11.83
CA PRO A 51 -7.14 8.53 11.66
C PRO A 51 -6.13 8.77 12.77
N GLY A 52 -4.94 9.25 12.41
CA GLY A 52 -3.82 9.45 13.30
C GLY A 52 -3.00 8.17 13.51
N MET A 53 -3.61 7.05 13.89
CA MET A 53 -2.91 5.77 14.08
C MET A 53 -2.43 5.18 12.75
N THR A 54 -3.24 5.26 11.72
CA THR A 54 -2.88 4.78 10.38
C THR A 54 -1.65 5.51 9.84
N GLU A 55 -1.66 6.83 9.89
CA GLU A 55 -0.54 7.66 9.42
C GLU A 55 0.72 7.39 10.23
N LYS A 56 0.59 7.26 11.56
CA LYS A 56 1.70 6.90 12.44
C LYS A 56 2.32 5.56 12.05
N LYS A 57 1.52 4.53 11.85
CA LYS A 57 1.99 3.19 11.47
C LYS A 57 2.66 3.18 10.08
N ILE A 58 2.10 3.90 9.12
CA ILE A 58 2.72 4.02 7.80
C ILE A 58 4.03 4.80 7.86
N LYS A 59 4.10 5.82 8.70
CA LYS A 59 5.35 6.59 8.90
C LYS A 59 6.44 5.75 9.58
N GLU A 60 6.09 4.95 10.56
CA GLU A 60 7.01 4.02 11.22
C GLU A 60 7.63 3.05 10.20
N ILE A 61 6.83 2.46 9.32
CA ILE A 61 7.35 1.53 8.31
C ILE A 61 8.18 2.23 7.24
N GLU A 62 7.80 3.44 6.81
CA GLU A 62 8.60 4.24 5.88
C GLU A 62 10.01 4.49 6.42
N ILE A 63 10.11 4.93 7.68
CA ILE A 63 11.40 5.17 8.35
C ILE A 63 12.21 3.88 8.45
N TYR A 64 11.59 2.79 8.88
CA TYR A 64 12.23 1.51 9.02
C TYR A 64 12.83 0.99 7.70
N VAL A 65 12.04 0.95 6.63
CA VAL A 65 12.52 0.44 5.33
C VAL A 65 13.57 1.33 4.70
N THR A 66 13.42 2.65 4.84
CA THR A 66 14.39 3.62 4.33
C THR A 66 15.76 3.41 4.95
N LYS A 67 15.81 3.20 6.26
CA LYS A 67 17.06 2.90 6.96
C LYS A 67 17.60 1.52 6.63
N LYS A 68 16.75 0.48 6.69
CA LYS A 68 17.17 -0.91 6.51
C LYS A 68 17.74 -1.19 5.13
N TRP A 69 17.11 -0.67 4.08
CA TRP A 69 17.52 -0.90 2.69
C TRP A 69 18.19 0.32 2.03
N LYS A 70 18.56 1.33 2.81
CA LYS A 70 19.27 2.54 2.33
C LYS A 70 18.58 3.15 1.12
N LEU A 71 17.26 3.40 1.23
CA LEU A 71 16.48 3.97 0.14
C LEU A 71 16.85 5.45 -0.08
N ASN A 72 16.92 5.86 -1.34
CA ASN A 72 17.05 7.25 -1.72
C ASN A 72 15.72 8.00 -1.56
N ASN A 73 14.60 7.30 -1.78
CA ASN A 73 13.26 7.82 -1.61
C ASN A 73 12.25 6.69 -1.38
N CYS A 74 11.19 7.02 -0.65
CA CYS A 74 10.09 6.10 -0.38
C CYS A 74 8.78 6.88 -0.38
N ILE A 75 7.80 6.42 -1.12
CA ILE A 75 6.47 7.02 -1.22
C ILE A 75 5.43 5.94 -0.94
N ILE A 76 4.56 6.20 0.02
CA ILE A 76 3.46 5.29 0.38
C ILE A 76 2.17 6.11 0.42
N ILE A 77 1.23 5.79 -0.47
CA ILE A 77 -0.07 6.45 -0.53
C ILE A 77 -1.15 5.39 -0.46
N HIS A 78 -2.04 5.51 0.48
CA HIS A 78 -3.19 4.62 0.63
C HIS A 78 -4.49 5.41 0.59
N ARG A 79 -5.45 4.94 -0.20
CA ARG A 79 -6.78 5.54 -0.27
C ARG A 79 -7.71 4.93 0.77
N PHE A 80 -8.69 5.71 1.17
CA PHE A 80 -9.82 5.28 1.98
C PHE A 80 -11.14 5.79 1.39
N GLY A 81 -12.27 5.34 1.93
CA GLY A 81 -13.60 5.64 1.41
C GLY A 81 -14.00 4.68 0.30
N LYS A 82 -15.00 5.05 -0.47
CA LYS A 82 -15.53 4.23 -1.58
C LYS A 82 -14.63 4.28 -2.79
N ILE A 83 -14.25 3.12 -3.30
CA ILE A 83 -13.37 2.95 -4.45
C ILE A 83 -14.05 2.03 -5.45
N LYS A 84 -14.19 2.48 -6.68
CA LYS A 84 -14.81 1.70 -7.76
C LYS A 84 -13.86 0.64 -8.29
N PRO A 85 -14.39 -0.49 -8.83
CA PRO A 85 -13.57 -1.47 -9.53
C PRO A 85 -12.71 -0.84 -10.62
N GLY A 86 -11.46 -1.28 -10.71
CA GLY A 86 -10.47 -0.74 -11.64
C GLY A 86 -9.72 0.50 -11.17
N GLU A 87 -10.15 1.14 -10.10
CA GLU A 87 -9.42 2.28 -9.53
C GLU A 87 -8.26 1.80 -8.65
N ASN A 88 -7.23 2.65 -8.54
CA ASN A 88 -6.12 2.39 -7.63
C ASN A 88 -6.54 2.58 -6.16
N ILE A 89 -6.01 1.72 -5.30
CA ILE A 89 -6.23 1.74 -3.85
C ILE A 89 -4.98 2.23 -3.14
N VAL A 90 -3.83 1.73 -3.55
CA VAL A 90 -2.55 1.96 -2.91
C VAL A 90 -1.44 2.12 -3.95
N TYR A 91 -0.51 3.00 -3.64
CA TYR A 91 0.73 3.18 -4.36
C TYR A 91 1.89 3.06 -3.38
N VAL A 92 2.84 2.20 -3.69
CA VAL A 92 4.11 2.09 -2.98
C VAL A 92 5.23 2.29 -3.98
N GLY A 93 6.05 3.29 -3.79
CA GLY A 93 7.22 3.57 -4.61
C GLY A 93 8.49 3.55 -3.76
N THR A 94 9.50 2.80 -4.20
CA THR A 94 10.81 2.71 -3.56
C THR A 94 11.90 2.98 -4.57
N ALA A 95 12.83 3.85 -4.21
CA ALA A 95 13.99 4.21 -5.02
C ALA A 95 15.27 3.93 -4.24
N ALA A 96 16.20 3.21 -4.86
CA ALA A 96 17.47 2.85 -4.26
C ALA A 96 18.59 2.86 -5.30
N GLN A 97 19.84 2.83 -4.85
CA GLN A 97 20.99 2.69 -5.73
C GLN A 97 21.01 1.33 -6.43
N HIS A 98 20.56 0.29 -5.74
CA HIS A 98 20.56 -1.10 -6.23
C HIS A 98 19.14 -1.69 -6.24
N ARG A 99 18.79 -2.39 -7.32
CA ARG A 99 17.46 -3.00 -7.54
C ARG A 99 17.00 -3.91 -6.40
N ASN A 100 17.91 -4.71 -5.82
CA ASN A 100 17.57 -5.65 -4.76
C ASN A 100 16.99 -4.95 -3.52
N ASN A 101 17.55 -3.79 -3.15
CA ASN A 101 17.07 -2.99 -2.03
C ASN A 101 15.68 -2.40 -2.33
N ALA A 102 15.48 -1.91 -3.55
CA ALA A 102 14.19 -1.36 -3.97
C ALA A 102 13.08 -2.44 -3.95
N PHE A 103 13.35 -3.64 -4.50
CA PHE A 103 12.39 -4.74 -4.48
C PHE A 103 12.04 -5.20 -3.07
N LYS A 104 13.06 -5.48 -2.23
CA LYS A 104 12.83 -5.95 -0.85
C LYS A 104 12.05 -4.95 -0.02
N ALA A 105 12.36 -3.68 -0.13
CA ALA A 105 11.65 -2.62 0.59
C ALA A 105 10.20 -2.52 0.14
N CYS A 106 9.94 -2.54 -1.17
CA CYS A 106 8.58 -2.46 -1.71
C CYS A 106 7.73 -3.66 -1.25
N GLU A 107 8.23 -4.88 -1.39
CA GLU A 107 7.53 -6.09 -0.93
C GLU A 107 7.22 -6.03 0.56
N PHE A 108 8.19 -5.64 1.38
CA PHE A 108 8.01 -5.53 2.82
C PHE A 108 6.94 -4.52 3.22
N ILE A 109 6.90 -3.36 2.56
CA ILE A 109 5.86 -2.34 2.80
C ILE A 109 4.48 -2.90 2.48
N ILE A 110 4.32 -3.59 1.36
CA ILE A 110 3.03 -4.15 0.93
C ILE A 110 2.52 -5.17 1.94
N ASP A 111 3.38 -6.08 2.37
CA ASP A 111 3.05 -7.08 3.39
C ASP A 111 2.67 -6.42 4.73
N TYR A 112 3.41 -5.37 5.13
CA TYR A 112 3.10 -4.61 6.33
C TYR A 112 1.73 -3.92 6.26
N LEU A 113 1.45 -3.23 5.16
CA LEU A 113 0.17 -2.53 4.97
C LEU A 113 -1.02 -3.50 5.04
N LYS A 114 -0.82 -4.71 4.56
CA LYS A 114 -1.86 -5.74 4.53
C LYS A 114 -2.19 -6.30 5.92
N VAL A 115 -1.22 -6.34 6.82
CA VAL A 115 -1.32 -7.04 8.11
C VAL A 115 -1.35 -6.08 9.30
N LYS A 116 -0.52 -5.05 9.29
CA LYS A 116 -0.27 -4.19 10.45
C LYS A 116 -0.89 -2.80 10.38
N ALA A 117 -1.13 -2.28 9.19
CA ALA A 117 -1.78 -0.98 9.06
C ALA A 117 -3.28 -1.11 9.37
N PRO A 118 -3.86 -0.19 10.15
CA PRO A 118 -5.25 -0.29 10.59
C PRO A 118 -6.21 0.18 9.49
N PHE A 119 -6.32 -0.65 8.44
CA PHE A 119 -7.31 -0.53 7.38
C PHE A 119 -8.29 -1.68 7.43
N TRP A 120 -9.56 -1.39 7.22
CA TRP A 120 -10.64 -2.36 7.08
C TRP A 120 -11.24 -2.25 5.69
N LYS A 121 -11.30 -3.37 4.97
CA LYS A 121 -11.87 -3.46 3.63
C LYS A 121 -13.22 -4.14 3.67
N ILE A 122 -14.21 -3.51 3.06
CA ILE A 122 -15.56 -4.02 2.91
C ILE A 122 -15.86 -4.05 1.42
N GLU A 123 -16.13 -5.22 0.87
CA GLU A 123 -16.57 -5.39 -0.52
C GLU A 123 -18.10 -5.36 -0.57
N GLN A 124 -18.66 -4.39 -1.29
CA GLN A 124 -20.10 -4.30 -1.52
C GLN A 124 -20.47 -5.09 -2.77
N GLN A 125 -21.31 -6.09 -2.61
CA GLN A 125 -21.99 -6.81 -3.69
C GLN A 125 -23.46 -6.37 -3.74
N LYS A 126 -24.19 -6.80 -4.79
CA LYS A 126 -25.60 -6.39 -5.01
C LYS A 126 -26.48 -6.55 -3.76
N ASN A 127 -26.36 -7.66 -3.02
CA ASN A 127 -27.23 -8.00 -1.90
C ASN A 127 -26.48 -8.23 -0.56
N LYS A 128 -25.14 -8.03 -0.51
CA LYS A 128 -24.36 -8.30 0.71
C LYS A 128 -23.08 -7.49 0.78
N LYS A 129 -22.60 -7.32 2.02
CA LYS A 129 -21.30 -6.74 2.36
C LYS A 129 -20.38 -7.85 2.86
N ILE A 130 -19.14 -7.88 2.36
CA ILE A 130 -18.13 -8.87 2.77
C ILE A 130 -16.94 -8.13 3.37
N PHE A 131 -16.66 -8.42 4.65
CA PHE A 131 -15.45 -7.94 5.31
C PHE A 131 -14.24 -8.77 4.88
N ILE A 132 -13.20 -8.12 4.37
CA ILE A 132 -11.97 -8.77 3.95
C ILE A 132 -10.97 -8.78 5.10
N LYS A 133 -10.54 -9.99 5.49
CA LYS A 133 -9.49 -10.20 6.50
C LYS A 133 -8.16 -10.52 5.84
N SER A 134 -7.06 -10.16 6.50
CA SER A 134 -5.72 -10.61 6.10
C SER A 134 -5.62 -12.14 6.16
N LYS A 135 -4.87 -12.72 5.21
CA LYS A 135 -4.65 -14.17 5.22
C LYS A 135 -3.55 -14.54 6.22
N LYS A 136 -3.70 -15.63 6.97
CA LYS A 136 -2.71 -16.13 7.94
C LYS A 136 -1.29 -16.28 7.36
N LYS A 137 -1.16 -16.63 6.08
CA LYS A 137 0.14 -16.72 5.41
C LYS A 137 0.85 -15.36 5.28
N ASP A 138 0.09 -14.28 5.19
CA ASP A 138 0.65 -12.92 5.08
C ASP A 138 1.18 -12.46 6.45
N GLU A 139 0.53 -12.88 7.55
CA GLU A 139 0.97 -12.59 8.93
C GLU A 139 2.32 -13.22 9.28
N LYS A 140 2.63 -14.38 8.71
CA LYS A 140 3.91 -15.09 8.93
C LYS A 140 5.11 -14.41 8.25
N LYS A 141 4.88 -13.58 7.23
CA LYS A 141 5.95 -12.90 6.49
C LYS A 141 6.52 -11.70 7.24
N ILE A 142 5.78 -11.14 8.18
CA ILE A 142 6.17 -9.92 8.89
C ILE A 142 6.73 -10.29 10.25
N LYS A 143 8.00 -10.65 10.29
CA LYS A 143 8.79 -10.69 11.52
C LYS A 143 9.51 -9.35 11.67
N ILE A 144 8.84 -8.38 12.28
CA ILE A 144 9.49 -7.18 12.78
C ILE A 144 9.87 -7.49 14.23
N ASN A 145 11.15 -7.76 14.44
CA ASN A 145 11.69 -7.72 15.80
C ASN A 145 11.83 -6.25 16.18
N TYR A 146 10.96 -5.81 17.04
CA TYR A 146 11.09 -4.54 17.73
C TYR A 146 12.21 -4.65 18.78
#